data_42113597891bc8a8f6f01cdb23793ecb
#
_entry.id   42113597891bc8a8f6f01cdb23793ecb
#
_cell.length_a   1.000
_cell.length_b   1.000
_cell.length_c   1.000
_cell.angle_alpha   90.00
_cell.angle_beta   90.00
_cell.angle_gamma   90.00
#
_symmetry.space_group_name_H-M   'P 1'
#
loop_
_entity.id
_entity.type
_entity.pdbx_description
1 polymer ?
#
loop_
_entity_poly.entity_id
_entity_poly.type
_entity_poly.pdbx_seq_one_letter_code
_entity_poly.pdbx_strand_id
1 'polypeptide(L)'
;MKRGLILLDLDFVAGWSRELKAMNEGKEGGRYRYPESFIKLLAVVHAYVLPYRQLEGFMRGLSQYVDGLKAPDYTTIWWRVARMKVDVASSVEMDKDVTIAVDSSGIKVTNRGEWIHKKWRVQRGFIKVHIAVDTKTKQILAIEVTREDVGDGRMLRRLVNGSQSKAALGRVIADGAYDSKSNFRMLADMGIDPLIRVRKNASLKGGGCMPRKFAVVEQRGNLEWRRERGYGYRWMVESAFSCLKRVFGEYICAVKWPNIVKELLLKASIYNLFMKMNLN
;
A
#
# COMPACT_ATOMS: atom_id res chain seq x y z
N MET A 1 13.16 -3.58 -18.12
CA MET A 1 12.95 -2.54 -19.13
C MET A 1 11.63 -1.81 -18.95
N LYS A 2 10.47 -2.44 -19.03
CA LYS A 2 9.12 -1.81 -18.89
C LYS A 2 8.97 -0.89 -17.64
N ARG A 3 9.55 -1.24 -16.49
CA ARG A 3 9.45 -0.43 -15.24
C ARG A 3 10.11 0.95 -15.34
N GLY A 4 11.15 1.10 -16.18
CA GLY A 4 11.80 2.39 -16.42
C GLY A 4 10.93 3.37 -17.19
N LEU A 5 9.99 2.86 -18.00
CA LEU A 5 9.09 3.71 -18.80
C LEU A 5 8.17 4.58 -17.92
N ILE A 6 7.81 4.10 -16.72
CA ILE A 6 7.01 4.91 -15.77
C ILE A 6 7.74 6.19 -15.36
N LEU A 7 9.06 6.16 -15.31
CA LEU A 7 9.88 7.33 -14.97
C LEU A 7 10.03 8.32 -16.13
N LEU A 8 9.62 7.92 -17.34
CA LEU A 8 9.74 8.69 -18.57
C LEU A 8 8.37 8.95 -19.23
N ASP A 9 7.28 8.87 -18.44
CA ASP A 9 5.97 9.28 -18.92
C ASP A 9 5.95 10.79 -19.12
N LEU A 10 6.01 11.23 -20.38
CA LEU A 10 6.05 12.61 -20.80
C LEU A 10 4.71 13.13 -21.35
N ASP A 11 3.63 12.37 -21.20
CA ASP A 11 2.29 12.74 -21.70
C ASP A 11 1.82 14.08 -21.12
N PHE A 12 2.31 14.46 -19.95
CA PHE A 12 2.04 15.75 -19.33
C PHE A 12 2.50 16.94 -20.19
N VAL A 13 3.52 16.76 -21.03
CA VAL A 13 4.07 17.86 -21.87
C VAL A 13 3.01 18.32 -22.86
N ALA A 14 2.37 17.40 -23.58
CA ALA A 14 1.31 17.72 -24.55
C ALA A 14 0.04 18.29 -23.86
N GLY A 15 -0.26 17.86 -22.63
CA GLY A 15 -1.41 18.30 -21.87
C GLY A 15 -1.21 19.56 -21.01
N TRP A 16 0.02 20.07 -20.90
CA TRP A 16 0.43 21.09 -19.92
C TRP A 16 -0.51 22.29 -19.80
N SER A 17 -0.71 23.01 -20.90
CA SER A 17 -1.52 24.25 -20.91
C SER A 17 -3.01 23.97 -20.69
N ARG A 18 -3.53 22.88 -21.25
CA ARG A 18 -4.95 22.47 -21.07
C ARG A 18 -5.24 22.11 -19.63
N GLU A 19 -4.38 21.33 -19.02
CA GLU A 19 -4.55 20.91 -17.61
C GLU A 19 -4.42 22.08 -16.66
N LEU A 20 -3.43 22.98 -16.86
CA LEU A 20 -3.29 24.19 -16.07
C LEU A 20 -4.49 25.12 -16.16
N LYS A 21 -5.07 25.27 -17.37
CA LYS A 21 -6.28 26.06 -17.55
C LYS A 21 -7.42 25.49 -16.73
N ALA A 22 -7.70 24.21 -16.83
CA ALA A 22 -8.74 23.53 -16.06
C ALA A 22 -8.51 23.62 -14.55
N MET A 23 -7.26 23.42 -14.07
CA MET A 23 -6.91 23.52 -12.65
C MET A 23 -7.06 24.93 -12.07
N ASN A 24 -6.98 25.97 -12.89
CA ASN A 24 -7.02 27.36 -12.47
C ASN A 24 -8.40 28.02 -12.74
N GLU A 25 -9.31 27.32 -13.39
CA GLU A 25 -10.67 27.81 -13.64
C GLU A 25 -11.42 27.95 -12.32
N GLY A 26 -12.00 29.14 -12.08
CA GLY A 26 -12.72 29.47 -10.84
C GLY A 26 -11.87 29.46 -9.56
N LYS A 27 -10.53 29.32 -9.67
CA LYS A 27 -9.66 29.27 -8.49
C LYS A 27 -9.41 30.64 -7.93
N GLU A 28 -9.76 30.84 -6.66
CA GLU A 28 -9.39 31.99 -5.87
C GLU A 28 -7.93 31.88 -5.36
N GLY A 29 -7.22 33.02 -5.30
CA GLY A 29 -5.84 33.10 -4.81
C GLY A 29 -4.78 32.70 -5.85
N GLY A 30 -3.61 32.27 -5.39
CA GLY A 30 -2.46 31.96 -6.24
C GLY A 30 -2.73 30.84 -7.23
N ARG A 31 -2.44 31.08 -8.51
CA ARG A 31 -2.63 30.09 -9.59
C ARG A 31 -1.60 28.97 -9.55
N TYR A 32 -2.01 27.78 -9.93
CA TYR A 32 -1.08 26.67 -10.18
C TYR A 32 -0.21 26.98 -11.40
N ARG A 33 1.08 26.67 -11.28
CA ARG A 33 2.08 26.85 -12.35
C ARG A 33 2.51 25.52 -12.99
N TYR A 34 2.17 24.42 -12.33
CA TYR A 34 2.57 23.06 -12.72
C TYR A 34 1.33 22.16 -12.74
N PRO A 35 1.10 21.39 -13.82
CA PRO A 35 -0.02 20.47 -13.91
C PRO A 35 0.08 19.34 -12.87
N GLU A 36 -1.04 18.74 -12.54
CA GLU A 36 -1.09 17.63 -11.56
C GLU A 36 -0.42 16.37 -12.10
N SER A 37 -0.54 16.12 -13.41
CA SER A 37 0.16 15.01 -14.09
C SER A 37 1.67 15.10 -13.94
N PHE A 38 2.24 16.29 -14.11
CA PHE A 38 3.66 16.53 -13.89
C PHE A 38 4.07 16.32 -12.43
N ILE A 39 3.27 16.80 -11.47
CA ILE A 39 3.54 16.57 -10.03
C ILE A 39 3.44 15.08 -9.69
N LYS A 40 2.53 14.33 -10.33
CA LYS A 40 2.45 12.86 -10.18
C LYS A 40 3.74 12.17 -10.65
N LEU A 41 4.26 12.55 -11.80
CA LEU A 41 5.56 12.03 -12.26
C LEU A 41 6.67 12.34 -11.26
N LEU A 42 6.75 13.58 -10.76
CA LEU A 42 7.74 13.97 -9.74
C LEU A 42 7.57 13.17 -8.44
N ALA A 43 6.34 12.88 -8.04
CA ALA A 43 6.06 12.03 -6.88
C ALA A 43 6.55 10.58 -7.09
N VAL A 44 6.40 10.03 -8.30
CA VAL A 44 6.93 8.71 -8.66
C VAL A 44 8.45 8.71 -8.59
N VAL A 45 9.12 9.68 -9.21
CA VAL A 45 10.58 9.81 -9.19
C VAL A 45 11.09 9.98 -7.75
N HIS A 46 10.40 10.80 -6.95
CA HIS A 46 10.73 10.97 -5.53
C HIS A 46 10.62 9.66 -4.74
N ALA A 47 9.50 8.97 -4.87
CA ALA A 47 9.25 7.73 -4.12
C ALA A 47 10.21 6.60 -4.51
N TYR A 48 10.76 6.64 -5.72
CA TYR A 48 11.62 5.60 -6.27
C TYR A 48 13.11 5.89 -6.05
N VAL A 49 13.58 7.14 -6.23
CA VAL A 49 15.01 7.43 -6.35
C VAL A 49 15.47 8.71 -5.66
N LEU A 50 14.81 9.86 -5.88
CA LEU A 50 15.41 11.15 -5.58
C LEU A 50 14.72 11.89 -4.42
N PRO A 51 15.47 12.29 -3.37
CA PRO A 51 14.97 13.27 -2.38
C PRO A 51 14.55 14.58 -3.05
N TYR A 52 13.61 15.31 -2.45
CA TYR A 52 13.00 16.51 -3.05
C TYR A 52 14.00 17.56 -3.55
N ARG A 53 15.08 17.84 -2.80
CA ARG A 53 16.11 18.79 -3.22
C ARG A 53 16.91 18.29 -4.42
N GLN A 54 17.22 17.01 -4.47
CA GLN A 54 17.90 16.41 -5.62
C GLN A 54 16.98 16.37 -6.84
N LEU A 55 15.69 16.14 -6.63
CA LEU A 55 14.67 16.18 -7.68
C LEU A 55 14.55 17.58 -8.30
N GLU A 56 14.59 18.65 -7.49
CA GLU A 56 14.67 20.02 -8.02
C GLU A 56 15.92 20.20 -8.89
N GLY A 57 17.10 19.80 -8.40
CA GLY A 57 18.35 19.88 -9.16
C GLY A 57 18.29 19.11 -10.49
N PHE A 58 17.73 17.88 -10.44
CA PHE A 58 17.52 17.07 -11.64
C PHE A 58 16.59 17.79 -12.65
N MET A 59 15.47 18.35 -12.18
CA MET A 59 14.54 19.06 -13.03
C MET A 59 15.13 20.35 -13.60
N ARG A 60 15.95 21.08 -12.85
CA ARG A 60 16.70 22.25 -13.34
C ARG A 60 17.67 21.86 -14.46
N GLY A 61 18.38 20.75 -14.30
CA GLY A 61 19.24 20.21 -15.36
C GLY A 61 18.44 19.82 -16.59
N LEU A 62 17.34 19.09 -16.43
CA LEU A 62 16.49 18.64 -17.54
C LEU A 62 15.85 19.80 -18.30
N SER A 63 15.47 20.88 -17.61
CA SER A 63 14.86 22.07 -18.23
C SER A 63 15.80 22.84 -19.18
N GLN A 64 17.11 22.54 -19.14
CA GLN A 64 18.07 23.11 -20.10
C GLN A 64 18.00 22.44 -21.47
N TYR A 65 17.43 21.23 -21.52
CA TYR A 65 17.37 20.41 -22.75
C TYR A 65 15.94 20.25 -23.30
N VAL A 66 14.94 20.60 -22.50
CA VAL A 66 13.53 20.46 -22.89
C VAL A 66 12.86 21.83 -22.88
N ASP A 67 12.59 22.35 -24.05
CA ASP A 67 11.95 23.65 -24.23
C ASP A 67 10.57 23.69 -23.56
N GLY A 68 10.30 24.78 -22.84
CA GLY A 68 9.04 24.97 -22.13
C GLY A 68 8.91 24.21 -20.79
N LEU A 69 9.84 23.34 -20.47
CA LEU A 69 9.84 22.64 -19.17
C LEU A 69 10.31 23.58 -18.07
N LYS A 70 9.46 23.80 -17.06
CA LYS A 70 9.77 24.61 -15.90
C LYS A 70 10.06 23.72 -14.69
N ALA A 71 11.21 23.95 -14.05
CA ALA A 71 11.59 23.23 -12.83
C ALA A 71 10.89 23.83 -11.62
N PRO A 72 10.08 23.09 -10.86
CA PRO A 72 9.55 23.53 -9.58
C PRO A 72 10.63 23.46 -8.51
N ASP A 73 10.57 24.37 -7.54
CA ASP A 73 11.37 24.27 -6.35
C ASP A 73 10.92 23.08 -5.47
N TYR A 74 11.83 22.58 -4.63
CA TYR A 74 11.59 21.40 -3.79
C TYR A 74 10.44 21.60 -2.80
N THR A 75 10.17 22.83 -2.35
CA THR A 75 9.09 23.12 -1.41
C THR A 75 7.74 23.04 -2.13
N THR A 76 7.65 23.51 -3.36
CA THR A 76 6.46 23.34 -4.22
C THR A 76 6.17 21.87 -4.50
N ILE A 77 7.20 21.07 -4.85
CA ILE A 77 7.02 19.62 -5.07
C ILE A 77 6.49 18.98 -3.78
N TRP A 78 7.18 19.18 -2.67
CA TRP A 78 6.78 18.63 -1.37
C TRP A 78 5.35 19.01 -0.97
N TRP A 79 5.01 20.29 -1.11
CA TRP A 79 3.69 20.80 -0.74
C TRP A 79 2.58 20.19 -1.58
N ARG A 80 2.79 20.05 -2.88
CA ARG A 80 1.85 19.44 -3.82
C ARG A 80 1.71 17.94 -3.56
N VAL A 81 2.81 17.22 -3.42
CA VAL A 81 2.81 15.78 -3.11
C VAL A 81 2.16 15.48 -1.77
N ALA A 82 2.42 16.28 -0.73
CA ALA A 82 1.79 16.10 0.58
C ALA A 82 0.26 16.21 0.53
N ARG A 83 -0.29 17.01 -0.38
CA ARG A 83 -1.74 17.23 -0.56
C ARG A 83 -2.38 16.37 -1.63
N MET A 84 -1.58 15.71 -2.44
CA MET A 84 -2.09 14.83 -3.51
C MET A 84 -2.96 13.72 -2.93
N LYS A 85 -4.11 13.47 -3.53
CA LYS A 85 -4.91 12.28 -3.24
C LYS A 85 -4.27 11.09 -3.93
N VAL A 86 -3.86 10.09 -3.16
CA VAL A 86 -3.29 8.84 -3.68
C VAL A 86 -4.32 7.74 -3.49
N ASP A 87 -4.89 7.27 -4.58
CA ASP A 87 -5.69 6.06 -4.60
C ASP A 87 -4.79 4.88 -5.01
N VAL A 88 -4.45 4.04 -4.05
CA VAL A 88 -3.53 2.91 -4.26
C VAL A 88 -4.10 1.92 -5.27
N ALA A 89 -5.40 1.73 -5.27
CA ALA A 89 -6.08 0.76 -6.13
C ALA A 89 -6.73 1.38 -7.39
N SER A 90 -6.33 2.59 -7.78
CA SER A 90 -6.87 3.27 -8.98
C SER A 90 -6.64 2.50 -10.29
N SER A 91 -5.62 1.64 -10.33
CA SER A 91 -5.30 0.80 -11.49
C SER A 91 -5.93 -0.59 -11.45
N VAL A 92 -6.67 -0.91 -10.38
CA VAL A 92 -7.30 -2.23 -10.19
C VAL A 92 -8.62 -2.28 -10.95
N GLU A 93 -8.80 -3.31 -11.75
CA GLU A 93 -10.08 -3.60 -12.41
C GLU A 93 -11.03 -4.26 -11.41
N MET A 94 -12.31 -3.85 -11.41
CA MET A 94 -13.32 -4.45 -10.55
C MET A 94 -13.58 -5.89 -11.01
N ASP A 95 -13.17 -6.85 -10.21
CA ASP A 95 -13.47 -8.28 -10.41
C ASP A 95 -14.48 -8.77 -9.36
N LYS A 96 -15.14 -9.87 -9.65
CA LYS A 96 -16.11 -10.51 -8.75
C LYS A 96 -15.45 -11.71 -8.08
N ASP A 97 -15.84 -11.99 -6.85
CA ASP A 97 -15.36 -13.14 -6.07
C ASP A 97 -13.84 -13.15 -5.84
N VAL A 98 -13.30 -11.97 -5.50
CA VAL A 98 -11.86 -11.79 -5.29
C VAL A 98 -11.42 -12.42 -3.97
N THR A 99 -10.35 -13.21 -4.03
CA THR A 99 -9.66 -13.72 -2.85
C THR A 99 -8.51 -12.79 -2.48
N ILE A 100 -8.54 -12.23 -1.27
CA ILE A 100 -7.43 -11.42 -0.75
C ILE A 100 -6.60 -12.18 0.29
N ALA A 101 -5.30 -11.98 0.27
CA ALA A 101 -4.40 -12.34 1.35
C ALA A 101 -4.03 -11.08 2.16
N VAL A 102 -4.11 -11.17 3.48
CA VAL A 102 -3.78 -10.06 4.39
C VAL A 102 -2.63 -10.41 5.30
N ASP A 103 -1.73 -9.45 5.50
CA ASP A 103 -0.61 -9.58 6.43
C ASP A 103 -0.08 -8.20 6.81
N SER A 104 0.85 -8.17 7.76
CA SER A 104 1.54 -6.96 8.18
C SER A 104 3.05 -7.12 8.15
N SER A 105 3.76 -6.02 7.97
CA SER A 105 5.22 -5.99 8.03
C SER A 105 5.72 -4.72 8.70
N GLY A 106 6.77 -4.84 9.51
CA GLY A 106 7.50 -3.70 10.05
C GLY A 106 8.36 -3.01 8.99
N ILE A 107 8.34 -1.68 8.99
CA ILE A 107 9.22 -0.84 8.15
C ILE A 107 9.93 0.15 9.06
N LYS A 108 11.24 0.33 8.87
CA LYS A 108 12.06 1.25 9.68
C LYS A 108 11.74 2.70 9.33
N VAL A 109 11.54 3.55 10.34
CA VAL A 109 11.46 5.00 10.15
C VAL A 109 12.88 5.55 10.24
N THR A 110 13.49 5.90 9.15
CA THR A 110 14.88 6.33 8.96
C THR A 110 15.92 5.21 8.83
N ASN A 111 16.92 5.43 7.99
CA ASN A 111 18.05 4.52 7.78
C ASN A 111 19.15 4.72 8.87
N ARG A 112 18.82 5.28 10.03
CA ARG A 112 19.80 5.44 11.12
C ARG A 112 19.89 4.13 11.92
N GLY A 113 21.10 3.58 11.98
CA GLY A 113 21.37 2.25 12.52
C GLY A 113 20.87 1.99 13.94
N GLU A 114 20.68 0.74 14.27
CA GLU A 114 20.18 0.24 15.56
C GLU A 114 21.01 0.66 16.78
N TRP A 115 22.30 1.07 16.57
CA TRP A 115 23.14 1.54 17.65
C TRP A 115 22.61 2.82 18.32
N ILE A 116 21.88 3.68 17.60
CA ILE A 116 21.22 4.87 18.18
C ILE A 116 20.10 4.44 19.13
N HIS A 117 19.39 3.36 18.80
CA HIS A 117 18.37 2.76 19.67
C HIS A 117 18.99 2.28 21.00
N LYS A 118 20.13 1.60 20.92
CA LYS A 118 20.85 1.09 22.11
C LYS A 118 21.47 2.23 22.92
N LYS A 119 22.06 3.25 22.27
CA LYS A 119 22.78 4.34 22.95
C LYS A 119 21.88 5.35 23.61
N TRP A 120 20.73 5.69 22.99
CA TRP A 120 19.87 6.78 23.46
C TRP A 120 18.56 6.30 24.06
N ARG A 121 18.32 5.00 24.20
CA ARG A 121 17.07 4.39 24.68
C ARG A 121 15.81 5.00 24.04
N VAL A 122 15.92 5.59 22.89
CA VAL A 122 14.80 6.17 22.14
C VAL A 122 14.15 5.02 21.40
N GLN A 123 12.94 4.66 21.77
CA GLN A 123 12.08 3.77 20.97
C GLN A 123 11.79 4.48 19.63
N ARG A 124 12.68 4.33 18.69
CA ARG A 124 12.40 4.64 17.28
C ARG A 124 11.72 3.43 16.72
N GLY A 125 10.41 3.41 16.91
CA GLY A 125 9.59 2.28 16.55
C GLY A 125 9.65 2.05 15.06
N PHE A 126 9.62 0.80 14.71
CA PHE A 126 9.11 0.39 13.44
C PHE A 126 7.68 0.90 13.34
N ILE A 127 7.28 1.32 12.18
CA ILE A 127 5.86 1.43 11.86
C ILE A 127 5.40 0.11 11.25
N LYS A 128 4.14 -0.21 11.46
CA LYS A 128 3.53 -1.40 10.90
C LYS A 128 2.70 -1.03 9.67
N VAL A 129 2.95 -1.72 8.58
CA VAL A 129 2.18 -1.60 7.35
C VAL A 129 1.37 -2.87 7.18
N HIS A 130 0.07 -2.73 7.09
CA HIS A 130 -0.88 -3.82 6.83
C HIS A 130 -1.39 -3.68 5.41
N ILE A 131 -1.36 -4.76 4.64
CA ILE A 131 -1.86 -4.76 3.26
C ILE A 131 -2.84 -5.91 3.02
N ALA A 132 -3.76 -5.68 2.10
CA ALA A 132 -4.61 -6.68 1.50
C ALA A 132 -4.24 -6.78 0.02
N VAL A 133 -3.86 -7.97 -0.41
CA VAL A 133 -3.36 -8.25 -1.76
C VAL A 133 -4.31 -9.22 -2.44
N ASP A 134 -4.76 -8.91 -3.64
CA ASP A 134 -5.46 -9.86 -4.49
C ASP A 134 -4.52 -11.00 -4.88
N THR A 135 -4.93 -12.24 -4.59
CA THR A 135 -4.10 -13.41 -4.82
C THR A 135 -3.89 -13.74 -6.30
N LYS A 136 -4.76 -13.26 -7.18
CA LYS A 136 -4.70 -13.47 -8.63
C LYS A 136 -3.82 -12.43 -9.33
N THR A 137 -4.12 -11.14 -9.13
CA THR A 137 -3.42 -10.04 -9.80
C THR A 137 -2.16 -9.58 -9.04
N LYS A 138 -2.00 -9.99 -7.78
CA LYS A 138 -0.95 -9.54 -6.85
C LYS A 138 -0.98 -8.05 -6.54
N GLN A 139 -2.06 -7.36 -6.90
CA GLN A 139 -2.24 -5.93 -6.61
C GLN A 139 -2.69 -5.69 -5.18
N ILE A 140 -2.23 -4.62 -4.58
CA ILE A 140 -2.64 -4.16 -3.26
C ILE A 140 -3.99 -3.47 -3.40
N LEU A 141 -5.04 -4.03 -2.79
CA LEU A 141 -6.39 -3.44 -2.79
C LEU A 141 -6.57 -2.45 -1.64
N ALA A 142 -5.97 -2.74 -0.49
CA ALA A 142 -6.03 -1.87 0.68
C ALA A 142 -4.70 -1.84 1.43
N ILE A 143 -4.39 -0.71 2.04
CA ILE A 143 -3.21 -0.50 2.87
C ILE A 143 -3.58 0.35 4.08
N GLU A 144 -3.10 -0.07 5.25
CA GLU A 144 -3.23 0.65 6.52
C GLU A 144 -1.85 0.80 7.17
N VAL A 145 -1.61 1.95 7.74
CA VAL A 145 -0.35 2.25 8.43
C VAL A 145 -0.64 2.52 9.90
N THR A 146 0.05 1.80 10.77
CA THR A 146 -0.14 1.93 12.22
C THR A 146 1.19 2.04 12.95
N ARG A 147 1.12 2.40 14.23
CA ARG A 147 2.25 2.23 15.13
C ARG A 147 2.47 0.75 15.41
N GLU A 148 3.65 0.43 15.91
CA GLU A 148 4.08 -0.95 16.18
C GLU A 148 3.21 -1.69 17.22
N ASP A 149 2.65 -0.95 18.17
CA ASP A 149 1.82 -1.47 19.25
C ASP A 149 0.42 -1.94 18.82
N VAL A 150 0.00 -1.60 17.60
CA VAL A 150 -1.31 -2.01 17.10
C VAL A 150 -1.29 -3.46 16.62
N GLY A 151 -2.14 -4.29 17.23
CA GLY A 151 -2.28 -5.71 16.87
C GLY A 151 -2.92 -5.90 15.48
N ASP A 152 -2.38 -6.83 14.69
CA ASP A 152 -2.75 -7.06 13.30
C ASP A 152 -4.24 -7.36 13.12
N GLY A 153 -4.79 -8.20 13.98
CA GLY A 153 -6.20 -8.58 13.94
C GLY A 153 -7.19 -7.40 14.02
N ARG A 154 -6.78 -6.28 14.61
CA ARG A 154 -7.60 -5.06 14.69
C ARG A 154 -7.76 -4.36 13.34
N MET A 155 -6.80 -4.57 12.43
CA MET A 155 -6.78 -3.88 11.12
C MET A 155 -7.59 -4.64 10.07
N LEU A 156 -7.98 -5.90 10.32
CA LEU A 156 -8.69 -6.72 9.33
C LEU A 156 -9.94 -6.02 8.77
N ARG A 157 -10.78 -5.46 9.63
CA ARG A 157 -12.00 -4.75 9.20
C ARG A 157 -11.70 -3.60 8.24
N ARG A 158 -10.66 -2.81 8.53
CA ARG A 158 -10.29 -1.68 7.67
C ARG A 158 -9.77 -2.15 6.31
N LEU A 159 -8.93 -3.19 6.32
CA LEU A 159 -8.40 -3.79 5.08
C LEU A 159 -9.52 -4.39 4.23
N VAL A 160 -10.47 -5.10 4.84
CA VAL A 160 -11.63 -5.68 4.14
C VAL A 160 -12.50 -4.58 3.55
N ASN A 161 -12.88 -3.57 4.35
CA ASN A 161 -13.71 -2.46 3.87
C ASN A 161 -13.02 -1.67 2.74
N GLY A 162 -11.71 -1.41 2.89
CA GLY A 162 -10.91 -0.76 1.86
C GLY A 162 -10.86 -1.57 0.57
N SER A 163 -10.74 -2.89 0.66
CA SER A 163 -10.73 -3.79 -0.50
C SER A 163 -12.12 -3.90 -1.15
N GLN A 164 -13.20 -3.97 -0.35
CA GLN A 164 -14.57 -4.02 -0.87
C GLN A 164 -14.98 -2.76 -1.65
N SER A 165 -14.36 -1.62 -1.36
CA SER A 165 -14.57 -0.41 -2.18
C SER A 165 -14.03 -0.55 -3.61
N LYS A 166 -13.25 -1.60 -3.89
CA LYS A 166 -12.56 -1.83 -5.16
C LYS A 166 -12.94 -3.13 -5.86
N ALA A 167 -13.39 -4.13 -5.11
CA ALA A 167 -13.77 -5.44 -5.66
C ALA A 167 -14.76 -6.16 -4.75
N ALA A 168 -15.59 -7.04 -5.31
CA ALA A 168 -16.43 -7.93 -4.52
C ALA A 168 -15.56 -9.07 -3.95
N LEU A 169 -15.47 -9.17 -2.62
CA LEU A 169 -14.63 -10.16 -1.95
C LEU A 169 -15.41 -11.44 -1.70
N GLY A 170 -14.86 -12.59 -2.13
CA GLY A 170 -15.37 -13.92 -1.81
C GLY A 170 -14.64 -14.56 -0.63
N ARG A 171 -13.34 -14.31 -0.49
CA ARG A 171 -12.51 -14.97 0.53
C ARG A 171 -11.42 -14.06 1.08
N VAL A 172 -11.10 -14.23 2.37
CA VAL A 172 -9.97 -13.59 3.05
C VAL A 172 -9.04 -14.62 3.64
N ILE A 173 -7.77 -14.62 3.21
CA ILE A 173 -6.71 -15.49 3.73
C ILE A 173 -5.87 -14.69 4.72
N ALA A 174 -5.70 -15.21 5.94
CA ALA A 174 -4.90 -14.55 6.97
C ALA A 174 -4.21 -15.56 7.91
N ASP A 175 -3.18 -15.10 8.60
CA ASP A 175 -2.47 -15.90 9.58
C ASP A 175 -3.16 -15.95 10.96
N GLY A 176 -2.53 -16.64 11.93
CA GLY A 176 -3.07 -16.77 13.29
C GLY A 176 -3.10 -15.49 14.12
N ALA A 177 -2.46 -14.40 13.68
CA ALA A 177 -2.56 -13.11 14.34
C ALA A 177 -3.97 -12.50 14.19
N TYR A 178 -4.67 -12.89 13.14
CA TYR A 178 -6.04 -12.47 12.82
C TYR A 178 -7.11 -13.39 13.44
N ASP A 179 -6.73 -14.51 14.10
CA ASP A 179 -7.66 -15.44 14.76
C ASP A 179 -8.35 -14.79 15.95
N SER A 180 -9.54 -14.29 15.71
CA SER A 180 -10.44 -13.78 16.76
C SER A 180 -11.90 -14.06 16.41
N LYS A 181 -12.77 -14.26 17.43
CA LYS A 181 -14.21 -14.43 17.23
C LYS A 181 -14.83 -13.25 16.46
N SER A 182 -14.33 -12.03 16.72
CA SER A 182 -14.81 -10.80 16.07
C SER A 182 -14.54 -10.83 14.58
N ASN A 183 -13.32 -11.22 14.16
CA ASN A 183 -12.95 -11.26 12.75
C ASN A 183 -13.71 -12.34 11.99
N PHE A 184 -13.84 -13.55 12.56
CA PHE A 184 -14.63 -14.61 11.93
C PHE A 184 -16.10 -14.24 11.77
N ARG A 185 -16.70 -13.63 12.80
CA ARG A 185 -18.09 -13.17 12.75
C ARG A 185 -18.26 -12.07 11.70
N MET A 186 -17.40 -11.07 11.74
CA MET A 186 -17.41 -9.96 10.78
C MET A 186 -17.38 -10.45 9.34
N LEU A 187 -16.48 -11.37 9.00
CA LEU A 187 -16.36 -11.90 7.63
C LEU A 187 -17.61 -12.71 7.24
N ALA A 188 -18.10 -13.55 8.15
CA ALA A 188 -19.31 -14.32 7.91
C ALA A 188 -20.55 -13.43 7.70
N ASP A 189 -20.70 -12.38 8.51
CA ASP A 189 -21.81 -11.40 8.40
C ASP A 189 -21.75 -10.63 7.05
N MET A 190 -20.56 -10.49 6.48
CA MET A 190 -20.32 -9.89 5.15
C MET A 190 -20.45 -10.91 3.99
N GLY A 191 -20.73 -12.18 4.27
CA GLY A 191 -20.77 -13.25 3.27
C GLY A 191 -19.41 -13.64 2.70
N ILE A 192 -18.31 -13.32 3.40
CA ILE A 192 -16.94 -13.58 2.97
C ILE A 192 -16.39 -14.83 3.68
N ASP A 193 -15.82 -15.77 2.93
CA ASP A 193 -15.21 -17.00 3.47
C ASP A 193 -13.93 -16.67 4.28
N PRO A 194 -13.91 -16.93 5.62
CA PRO A 194 -12.77 -16.62 6.47
C PRO A 194 -11.75 -17.76 6.46
N LEU A 195 -10.77 -17.74 5.58
CA LEU A 195 -9.67 -18.69 5.58
C LEU A 195 -8.51 -18.22 6.49
N ILE A 196 -8.81 -18.10 7.78
CA ILE A 196 -7.86 -17.67 8.80
C ILE A 196 -7.27 -18.89 9.51
N ARG A 197 -5.93 -18.95 9.61
CA ARG A 197 -5.27 -20.00 10.41
C ARG A 197 -5.62 -19.84 11.89
N VAL A 198 -6.20 -20.86 12.49
CA VAL A 198 -6.47 -20.81 13.93
C VAL A 198 -5.20 -21.03 14.76
N ARG A 199 -5.13 -20.41 15.93
CA ARG A 199 -4.01 -20.57 16.84
C ARG A 199 -3.95 -22.01 17.38
N LYS A 200 -2.75 -22.48 17.72
CA LYS A 200 -2.54 -23.85 18.27
C LYS A 200 -3.40 -24.14 19.52
N ASN A 201 -3.61 -23.13 20.36
CA ASN A 201 -4.41 -23.20 21.59
C ASN A 201 -5.89 -22.81 21.36
N ALA A 202 -6.37 -22.74 20.13
CA ALA A 202 -7.75 -22.39 19.83
C ALA A 202 -8.70 -23.38 20.51
N SER A 203 -9.67 -22.91 21.28
CA SER A 203 -10.64 -23.75 22.01
C SER A 203 -12.00 -23.74 21.31
N LEU A 204 -12.66 -24.88 21.33
CA LEU A 204 -14.08 -25.03 20.97
C LEU A 204 -15.01 -24.61 22.12
N LYS A 205 -14.47 -24.56 23.36
CA LYS A 205 -15.18 -24.11 24.55
C LYS A 205 -15.37 -22.59 24.49
N GLY A 206 -16.54 -22.14 24.81
CA GLY A 206 -16.86 -20.70 24.79
C GLY A 206 -17.76 -20.31 23.64
N GLY A 207 -18.85 -19.59 24.00
CA GLY A 207 -20.03 -19.39 23.19
C GLY A 207 -19.83 -18.64 21.87
N GLY A 208 -20.67 -18.94 20.93
CA GLY A 208 -21.27 -17.97 20.04
C GLY A 208 -20.60 -17.62 18.71
N CYS A 209 -19.46 -18.23 18.30
CA CYS A 209 -18.92 -17.96 16.96
C CYS A 209 -18.80 -19.26 16.16
N MET A 210 -19.87 -19.63 15.45
CA MET A 210 -19.92 -20.87 14.67
C MET A 210 -18.86 -20.89 13.54
N PRO A 211 -18.65 -19.83 12.74
CA PRO A 211 -17.63 -19.84 11.69
C PRO A 211 -16.23 -20.18 12.23
N ARG A 212 -15.84 -19.63 13.39
CA ARG A 212 -14.56 -19.96 14.00
C ARG A 212 -14.49 -21.40 14.53
N LYS A 213 -15.59 -21.93 15.09
CA LYS A 213 -15.65 -23.33 15.52
C LYS A 213 -15.46 -24.28 14.36
N PHE A 214 -16.12 -24.03 13.24
CA PHE A 214 -15.93 -24.81 12.00
C PHE A 214 -14.47 -24.79 11.54
N ALA A 215 -13.83 -23.61 11.51
CA ALA A 215 -12.42 -23.52 11.13
C ALA A 215 -11.50 -24.28 12.11
N VAL A 216 -11.79 -24.31 13.41
CA VAL A 216 -11.02 -25.11 14.39
C VAL A 216 -11.18 -26.60 14.14
N VAL A 217 -12.39 -27.08 13.88
CA VAL A 217 -12.66 -28.50 13.60
C VAL A 217 -11.98 -28.92 12.29
N GLU A 218 -12.18 -28.16 11.22
CA GLU A 218 -11.58 -28.39 9.91
C GLU A 218 -10.05 -28.50 10.00
N GLN A 219 -9.41 -27.50 10.61
CA GLN A 219 -7.95 -27.41 10.65
C GLN A 219 -7.29 -28.42 11.59
N ARG A 220 -8.01 -28.95 12.57
CA ARG A 220 -7.53 -30.02 13.46
C ARG A 220 -7.82 -31.41 12.92
N GLY A 221 -8.94 -31.58 12.24
CA GLY A 221 -9.37 -32.88 11.70
C GLY A 221 -8.77 -33.22 10.34
N ASN A 222 -8.25 -32.21 9.61
CA ASN A 222 -7.72 -32.42 8.27
C ASN A 222 -6.32 -31.82 8.13
N LEU A 223 -5.29 -32.67 8.03
CA LEU A 223 -3.90 -32.26 7.85
C LEU A 223 -3.65 -31.59 6.50
N GLU A 224 -4.47 -31.91 5.50
CA GLU A 224 -4.35 -31.39 4.12
C GLU A 224 -5.18 -30.12 3.86
N TRP A 225 -5.93 -29.65 4.85
CA TRP A 225 -6.82 -28.49 4.69
C TRP A 225 -6.16 -27.28 4.00
N ARG A 226 -4.84 -27.07 4.21
CA ARG A 226 -4.10 -25.96 3.59
C ARG A 226 -4.06 -26.07 2.08
N ARG A 227 -3.87 -27.29 1.57
CA ARG A 227 -3.84 -27.56 0.13
C ARG A 227 -5.25 -27.48 -0.45
N GLU A 228 -6.19 -28.15 0.18
CA GLU A 228 -7.58 -28.24 -0.28
C GLU A 228 -8.28 -26.89 -0.30
N ARG A 229 -8.07 -26.07 0.72
CA ARG A 229 -8.66 -24.72 0.83
C ARG A 229 -7.85 -23.64 0.09
N GLY A 230 -6.67 -23.96 -0.42
CA GLY A 230 -5.80 -23.00 -1.09
C GLY A 230 -5.15 -22.00 -0.13
N TYR A 231 -4.96 -22.38 1.16
CA TYR A 231 -4.31 -21.49 2.15
C TYR A 231 -2.88 -21.09 1.73
N GLY A 232 -2.24 -21.89 0.89
CA GLY A 232 -0.93 -21.58 0.32
C GLY A 232 -0.86 -20.24 -0.37
N TYR A 233 -1.96 -19.74 -0.96
CA TYR A 233 -1.98 -18.42 -1.61
C TYR A 233 -1.69 -17.25 -0.67
N ARG A 234 -1.60 -17.47 0.65
CA ARG A 234 -1.11 -16.47 1.61
C ARG A 234 0.28 -15.93 1.27
N TRP A 235 1.14 -16.74 0.63
CA TRP A 235 2.47 -16.28 0.22
C TRP A 235 2.45 -15.08 -0.73
N MET A 236 1.31 -14.79 -1.37
CA MET A 236 1.18 -13.64 -2.26
C MET A 236 1.40 -12.31 -1.54
N VAL A 237 0.90 -12.18 -0.30
CA VAL A 237 1.12 -10.97 0.49
C VAL A 237 2.57 -10.86 0.97
N GLU A 238 3.22 -11.98 1.29
CA GLU A 238 4.65 -12.02 1.63
C GLU A 238 5.50 -11.61 0.41
N SER A 239 5.15 -12.10 -0.77
CA SER A 239 5.78 -11.72 -2.04
C SER A 239 5.62 -10.22 -2.34
N ALA A 240 4.44 -9.65 -2.06
CA ALA A 240 4.20 -8.21 -2.21
C ALA A 240 5.11 -7.39 -1.28
N PHE A 241 5.21 -7.76 0.00
CA PHE A 241 6.12 -7.10 0.94
C PHE A 241 7.58 -7.23 0.53
N SER A 242 8.01 -8.42 0.10
CA SER A 242 9.37 -8.65 -0.41
C SER A 242 9.67 -7.74 -1.62
N CYS A 243 8.73 -7.63 -2.55
CA CYS A 243 8.86 -6.75 -3.71
C CYS A 243 8.92 -5.27 -3.30
N LEU A 244 8.02 -4.80 -2.41
CA LEU A 244 8.02 -3.44 -1.90
C LEU A 244 9.37 -3.09 -1.25
N LYS A 245 9.87 -3.95 -0.36
CA LYS A 245 11.15 -3.74 0.33
C LYS A 245 12.34 -3.75 -0.64
N ARG A 246 12.36 -4.65 -1.60
CA ARG A 246 13.42 -4.74 -2.61
C ARG A 246 13.45 -3.53 -3.54
N VAL A 247 12.29 -3.00 -3.92
CA VAL A 247 12.17 -1.90 -4.88
C VAL A 247 12.37 -0.55 -4.23
N PHE A 248 11.79 -0.34 -3.04
CA PHE A 248 11.75 0.97 -2.37
C PHE A 248 12.59 1.05 -1.10
N GLY A 249 13.31 -0.03 -0.76
CA GLY A 249 14.05 -0.13 0.49
C GLY A 249 13.19 -0.51 1.69
N GLU A 250 13.86 -0.86 2.78
CA GLU A 250 13.22 -1.29 4.04
C GLU A 250 12.98 -0.13 5.01
N TYR A 251 13.13 1.11 4.56
CA TYR A 251 12.99 2.30 5.39
C TYR A 251 12.17 3.38 4.70
N ILE A 252 11.71 4.33 5.51
CA ILE A 252 10.96 5.50 5.10
C ILE A 252 11.79 6.75 5.40
N CYS A 253 11.83 7.67 4.43
CA CYS A 253 12.56 8.93 4.56
C CYS A 253 11.76 9.98 5.34
N ALA A 254 10.44 9.93 5.27
CA ALA A 254 9.56 10.85 5.96
C ALA A 254 9.63 10.65 7.49
N VAL A 255 9.53 11.77 8.23
CA VAL A 255 9.58 11.79 9.70
C VAL A 255 8.20 12.08 10.30
N LYS A 256 7.43 13.00 9.70
CA LYS A 256 6.09 13.36 10.16
C LYS A 256 5.07 12.31 9.75
N TRP A 257 4.18 11.92 10.67
CA TRP A 257 3.19 10.86 10.44
C TRP A 257 2.40 11.00 9.13
N PRO A 258 1.80 12.16 8.78
CA PRO A 258 1.07 12.28 7.52
C PRO A 258 1.95 12.04 6.28
N ASN A 259 3.23 12.43 6.33
CA ASN A 259 4.17 12.23 5.24
C ASN A 259 4.64 10.75 5.14
N ILE A 260 4.78 10.07 6.29
CA ILE A 260 5.05 8.63 6.36
C ILE A 260 3.94 7.85 5.65
N VAL A 261 2.68 8.13 6.02
CA VAL A 261 1.53 7.50 5.37
C VAL A 261 1.51 7.79 3.87
N LYS A 262 1.76 9.04 3.48
CA LYS A 262 1.79 9.45 2.07
C LYS A 262 2.88 8.73 1.28
N GLU A 263 4.08 8.61 1.82
CA GLU A 263 5.19 7.89 1.18
C GLU A 263 4.85 6.43 0.93
N LEU A 264 4.22 5.77 1.91
CA LEU A 264 3.79 4.37 1.78
C LEU A 264 2.67 4.18 0.77
N LEU A 265 1.69 5.08 0.75
CA LEU A 265 0.62 5.06 -0.26
C LEU A 265 1.19 5.22 -1.67
N LEU A 266 2.15 6.13 -1.87
CA LEU A 266 2.83 6.31 -3.15
C LEU A 266 3.60 5.04 -3.56
N LYS A 267 4.39 4.46 -2.65
CA LYS A 267 5.12 3.21 -2.91
C LYS A 267 4.17 2.06 -3.30
N ALA A 268 3.05 1.92 -2.60
CA ALA A 268 2.04 0.91 -2.91
C ALA A 268 1.34 1.17 -4.26
N SER A 269 1.04 2.42 -4.60
CA SER A 269 0.46 2.79 -5.90
C SER A 269 1.42 2.46 -7.06
N ILE A 270 2.71 2.79 -6.91
CA ILE A 270 3.74 2.46 -7.92
C ILE A 270 3.91 0.93 -8.03
N TYR A 271 3.87 0.20 -6.90
CA TYR A 271 3.86 -1.26 -6.93
C TYR A 271 2.71 -1.81 -7.76
N ASN A 272 1.50 -1.29 -7.59
CA ASN A 272 0.33 -1.71 -8.38
C ASN A 272 0.49 -1.41 -9.87
N LEU A 273 1.09 -0.27 -10.23
CA LEU A 273 1.43 0.02 -11.63
C LEU A 273 2.39 -1.04 -12.19
N PHE A 274 3.41 -1.46 -11.43
CA PHE A 274 4.32 -2.54 -11.84
C PHE A 274 3.61 -3.88 -12.02
N MET A 275 2.65 -4.21 -11.15
CA MET A 275 1.87 -5.44 -11.28
C MET A 275 1.01 -5.41 -12.54
N LYS A 276 0.32 -4.28 -12.83
CA LYS A 276 -0.47 -4.11 -14.04
C LYS A 276 0.37 -4.28 -15.31
N MET A 277 1.58 -3.72 -15.36
CA MET A 277 2.49 -3.84 -16.51
C MET A 277 3.02 -5.26 -16.73
N ASN A 278 3.00 -6.13 -15.71
CA ASN A 278 3.43 -7.52 -15.84
C ASN A 278 2.27 -8.45 -16.25
N LEU A 279 1.02 -7.99 -16.18
CA LEU A 279 -0.17 -8.74 -16.58
C LEU A 279 -0.49 -8.54 -18.08
N ASN A 280 0.09 -7.51 -18.70
CA ASN A 280 0.05 -7.20 -20.13
C ASN A 280 1.42 -7.52 -20.77
#